data_18b93a528dac15d17e41bbc2a9f56b74
#
_entry.id   18b93a528dac15d17e41bbc2a9f56b74
#
_cell.length_a   1.000
_cell.length_b   1.000
_cell.length_c   1.000
_cell.angle_alpha   90.00
_cell.angle_beta   90.00
_cell.angle_gamma   90.00
#
_symmetry.space_group_name_H-M   'P 1'
#
loop_
_entity.id
_entity.type
_entity.pdbx_description
1 polymer ?
#
loop_
_entity_poly.entity_id
_entity_poly.type
_entity_poly.pdbx_seq_one_letter_code
_entity_poly.pdbx_strand_id
1 'polypeptide(L)'
;MTDNSKKYILTAVAWPYSNNHLHLGHLVGAYLPADIFSRYHRMKGNHVLMVSGSDSHGTPVTVRAEEEGVTPKDIFERYHNSFLQTFDSLGIEFDLFTSTDTSNHADVTQDFFLRLKDEGVLYEAEQTLLFDPEVKRFLPDRYVEGTCPLCNSPDARGDQCDDCGSTLDALELIEPRSKLSESTPIRKESMHWFLKLSAFSERLTDWLQTKSGWKPQVRNLSLGMIGAELPDRSITRDLTWGIPVPIEGYDEKRIYVWFEAVIGYLSASIEWAASPANLENDRGSWKKWWMSSEIW
;
A
#
# COMPACT_ATOMS: atom_id res chain seq x y z
N MET A 1 -37.83 -5.54 -19.83
CA MET A 1 -37.89 -4.60 -18.68
C MET A 1 -36.53 -4.68 -18.04
N THR A 2 -35.68 -3.67 -18.24
CA THR A 2 -34.36 -3.59 -17.59
C THR A 2 -34.61 -3.34 -16.10
N ASP A 3 -34.12 -4.26 -15.28
CA ASP A 3 -34.12 -4.11 -13.83
C ASP A 3 -33.41 -2.76 -13.49
N ASN A 4 -34.21 -1.80 -13.04
CA ASN A 4 -33.78 -0.42 -12.78
C ASN A 4 -33.42 -0.25 -11.29
N SER A 5 -32.93 -1.32 -10.65
CA SER A 5 -32.42 -1.25 -9.29
C SER A 5 -31.12 -0.44 -9.29
N LYS A 6 -31.09 0.63 -8.50
CA LYS A 6 -29.88 1.44 -8.29
C LYS A 6 -28.78 0.59 -7.70
N LYS A 7 -27.59 0.65 -8.30
CA LYS A 7 -26.43 -0.09 -7.85
C LYS A 7 -25.62 0.72 -6.85
N TYR A 8 -24.96 0.04 -5.90
CA TYR A 8 -23.90 0.61 -5.09
C TYR A 8 -22.57 0.30 -5.75
N ILE A 9 -21.78 1.30 -6.07
CA ILE A 9 -20.52 1.20 -6.80
C ILE A 9 -19.43 1.86 -5.96
N LEU A 10 -18.42 1.09 -5.57
CA LEU A 10 -17.21 1.59 -4.95
C LEU A 10 -16.14 1.80 -6.03
N THR A 11 -15.67 3.04 -6.17
CA THR A 11 -14.53 3.38 -7.01
C THR A 11 -13.32 3.62 -6.09
N ALA A 12 -12.52 2.59 -5.92
CA ALA A 12 -11.31 2.63 -5.09
C ALA A 12 -10.11 2.98 -5.99
N VAL A 13 -9.62 4.22 -5.88
CA VAL A 13 -8.56 4.73 -6.75
C VAL A 13 -7.20 4.56 -6.10
N ALA A 14 -6.20 4.17 -6.90
CA ALA A 14 -4.83 3.92 -6.41
C ALA A 14 -4.27 5.08 -5.58
N TRP A 15 -3.65 4.73 -4.46
CA TRP A 15 -3.04 5.67 -3.52
C TRP A 15 -1.63 6.03 -3.97
N PRO A 16 -1.33 7.32 -4.27
CA PRO A 16 0.01 7.75 -4.64
C PRO A 16 0.90 7.90 -3.41
N TYR A 17 2.16 7.52 -3.53
CA TYR A 17 3.16 7.92 -2.55
C TYR A 17 3.30 9.43 -2.49
N SER A 18 3.24 9.99 -1.28
CA SER A 18 3.37 11.43 -1.05
C SER A 18 4.85 11.86 -0.97
N ASN A 19 5.64 11.54 -2.00
CA ASN A 19 7.06 11.87 -2.09
C ASN A 19 7.43 12.74 -3.30
N ASN A 20 6.47 12.98 -4.22
CA ASN A 20 6.66 13.82 -5.39
C ASN A 20 5.31 14.30 -5.94
N HIS A 21 5.34 15.28 -6.88
CA HIS A 21 4.13 15.74 -7.57
C HIS A 21 3.52 14.67 -8.47
N LEU A 22 2.20 14.73 -8.66
CA LEU A 22 1.54 13.91 -9.67
C LEU A 22 2.01 14.29 -11.08
N HIS A 23 2.21 13.29 -11.92
CA HIS A 23 2.53 13.49 -13.33
C HIS A 23 1.38 12.97 -14.23
N LEU A 24 1.47 13.23 -15.53
CA LEU A 24 0.43 12.83 -16.49
C LEU A 24 0.06 11.35 -16.41
N GLY A 25 1.03 10.46 -16.16
CA GLY A 25 0.76 9.02 -16.00
C GLY A 25 -0.18 8.70 -14.85
N HIS A 26 -0.06 9.39 -13.72
CA HIS A 26 -1.00 9.27 -12.60
C HIS A 26 -2.39 9.78 -13.00
N LEU A 27 -2.44 10.96 -13.61
CA LEU A 27 -3.69 11.63 -13.93
C LEU A 27 -4.51 10.86 -14.97
N VAL A 28 -3.90 10.49 -16.11
CA VAL A 28 -4.62 9.81 -17.19
C VAL A 28 -4.73 8.29 -16.98
N GLY A 29 -3.87 7.71 -16.16
CA GLY A 29 -3.85 6.27 -15.88
C GLY A 29 -4.80 5.85 -14.76
N ALA A 30 -5.03 6.70 -13.78
CA ALA A 30 -5.82 6.38 -12.59
C ALA A 30 -6.96 7.38 -12.31
N TYR A 31 -6.64 8.65 -12.09
CA TYR A 31 -7.60 9.57 -11.47
C TYR A 31 -8.69 10.06 -12.42
N LEU A 32 -8.35 10.51 -13.62
CA LEU A 32 -9.34 10.94 -14.62
C LEU A 32 -10.29 9.82 -15.06
N PRO A 33 -9.80 8.60 -15.36
CA PRO A 33 -10.71 7.50 -15.69
C PRO A 33 -11.68 7.17 -14.56
N ALA A 34 -11.22 7.20 -13.30
CA ALA A 34 -12.05 6.94 -12.13
C ALA A 34 -13.11 8.02 -11.93
N ASP A 35 -12.76 9.31 -12.08
CA ASP A 35 -13.71 10.42 -11.98
C ASP A 35 -14.76 10.36 -13.10
N ILE A 36 -14.36 10.14 -14.35
CA ILE A 36 -15.28 10.00 -15.48
C ILE A 36 -16.25 8.83 -15.26
N PHE A 37 -15.74 7.69 -14.80
CA PHE A 37 -16.55 6.51 -14.48
C PHE A 37 -17.55 6.82 -13.36
N SER A 38 -17.10 7.45 -12.30
CA SER A 38 -17.94 7.82 -11.14
C SER A 38 -19.03 8.81 -11.55
N ARG A 39 -18.71 9.86 -12.31
CA ARG A 39 -19.69 10.84 -12.85
C ARG A 39 -20.72 10.16 -13.74
N TYR A 40 -20.28 9.29 -14.65
CA TYR A 40 -21.19 8.55 -15.51
C TYR A 40 -22.20 7.74 -14.71
N HIS A 41 -21.75 7.02 -13.70
CA HIS A 41 -22.63 6.19 -12.89
C HIS A 41 -23.55 7.01 -11.96
N ARG A 42 -23.10 8.16 -11.45
CA ARG A 42 -23.96 9.10 -10.72
C ARG A 42 -25.06 9.66 -11.63
N MET A 43 -24.74 10.03 -12.88
CA MET A 43 -25.74 10.48 -13.86
C MET A 43 -26.75 9.38 -14.20
N LYS A 44 -26.38 8.12 -14.13
CA LYS A 44 -27.32 6.97 -14.27
C LYS A 44 -28.18 6.73 -13.03
N GLY A 45 -28.00 7.49 -11.97
CA GLY A 45 -28.74 7.37 -10.72
C GLY A 45 -28.22 6.30 -9.76
N ASN A 46 -27.05 5.72 -10.00
CA ASN A 46 -26.42 4.78 -9.09
C ASN A 46 -25.82 5.50 -7.87
N HIS A 47 -25.68 4.77 -6.77
CA HIS A 47 -24.97 5.22 -5.58
C HIS A 47 -23.47 4.95 -5.76
N VAL A 48 -22.68 6.00 -5.93
CA VAL A 48 -21.23 5.88 -6.15
C VAL A 48 -20.48 6.44 -4.94
N LEU A 49 -19.52 5.69 -4.44
CA LEU A 49 -18.54 6.13 -3.46
C LEU A 49 -17.15 6.06 -4.09
N MET A 50 -16.55 7.21 -4.35
CA MET A 50 -15.21 7.32 -4.90
C MET A 50 -14.23 7.74 -3.80
N VAL A 51 -13.33 6.85 -3.43
CA VAL A 51 -12.34 7.08 -2.36
C VAL A 51 -10.91 6.86 -2.84
N SER A 52 -10.00 7.62 -2.26
CA SER A 52 -8.55 7.46 -2.39
C SER A 52 -7.86 8.18 -1.23
N GLY A 53 -6.55 8.25 -1.27
CA GLY A 53 -5.74 9.00 -0.30
C GLY A 53 -4.26 8.96 -0.66
N SER A 54 -3.47 9.68 0.11
CA SER A 54 -2.01 9.67 0.01
C SER A 54 -1.43 8.52 0.81
N ASP A 55 -0.58 7.72 0.18
CA ASP A 55 0.29 6.76 0.88
C ASP A 55 1.46 7.52 1.50
N SER A 56 1.44 7.67 2.83
CA SER A 56 2.35 8.52 3.59
C SER A 56 3.51 7.76 4.25
N HIS A 57 3.41 6.45 4.39
CA HIS A 57 4.33 5.66 5.21
C HIS A 57 5.40 4.89 4.42
N GLY A 58 5.38 4.98 3.11
CA GLY A 58 6.34 4.27 2.27
C GLY A 58 7.79 4.76 2.42
N THR A 59 8.74 3.86 2.23
CA THR A 59 10.18 4.17 2.17
C THR A 59 10.52 5.36 1.25
N PRO A 60 9.85 5.57 0.10
CA PRO A 60 10.12 6.76 -0.73
C PRO A 60 9.90 8.09 -0.02
N VAL A 61 9.01 8.16 0.96
CA VAL A 61 8.77 9.37 1.76
C VAL A 61 9.92 9.60 2.74
N THR A 62 10.40 8.55 3.42
CA THR A 62 11.51 8.67 4.37
C THR A 62 12.83 8.98 3.68
N VAL A 63 13.11 8.36 2.52
CA VAL A 63 14.29 8.68 1.70
C VAL A 63 14.28 10.15 1.32
N ARG A 64 13.16 10.65 0.81
CA ARG A 64 13.02 12.05 0.41
C ARG A 64 13.20 13.00 1.58
N ALA A 65 12.68 12.66 2.75
CA ALA A 65 12.84 13.43 3.98
C ALA A 65 14.30 13.54 4.41
N GLU A 66 15.04 12.43 4.35
CA GLU A 66 16.48 12.41 4.68
C GLU A 66 17.30 13.21 3.66
N GLU A 67 17.01 13.10 2.36
CA GLU A 67 17.67 13.90 1.31
C GLU A 67 17.48 15.42 1.49
N GLU A 68 16.30 15.83 1.95
CA GLU A 68 15.98 17.26 2.17
C GLU A 68 16.27 17.75 3.59
N GLY A 69 16.63 16.87 4.52
CA GLY A 69 16.90 17.21 5.93
C GLY A 69 15.65 17.69 6.69
N VAL A 70 14.49 17.14 6.35
CA VAL A 70 13.19 17.45 6.97
C VAL A 70 12.55 16.18 7.54
N THR A 71 11.38 16.30 8.20
CA THR A 71 10.69 15.12 8.69
C THR A 71 9.87 14.43 7.58
N PRO A 72 9.61 13.11 7.67
CA PRO A 72 8.70 12.42 6.76
C PRO A 72 7.31 13.06 6.71
N LYS A 73 6.86 13.64 7.82
CA LYS A 73 5.58 14.35 7.90
C LYS A 73 5.58 15.62 7.05
N ASP A 74 6.67 16.40 7.04
CA ASP A 74 6.79 17.60 6.21
C ASP A 74 6.70 17.25 4.71
N ILE A 75 7.32 16.13 4.29
CA ILE A 75 7.25 15.64 2.93
C ILE A 75 5.82 15.21 2.59
N PHE A 76 5.23 14.38 3.43
CA PHE A 76 3.85 13.92 3.26
C PHE A 76 2.87 15.10 3.13
N GLU A 77 2.86 16.04 4.07
CA GLU A 77 1.92 17.17 4.06
C GLU A 77 2.10 18.07 2.82
N ARG A 78 3.33 18.30 2.40
CA ARG A 78 3.63 19.06 1.18
C ARG A 78 3.00 18.44 -0.06
N TYR A 79 3.24 17.15 -0.28
CA TYR A 79 2.77 16.49 -1.49
C TYR A 79 1.28 16.13 -1.44
N HIS A 80 0.75 15.79 -0.27
CA HIS A 80 -0.69 15.64 -0.08
C HIS A 80 -1.45 16.91 -0.48
N ASN A 81 -1.01 18.07 0.00
CA ASN A 81 -1.59 19.36 -0.38
C ASN A 81 -1.44 19.65 -1.88
N SER A 82 -0.32 19.29 -2.49
CA SER A 82 -0.12 19.39 -3.94
C SER A 82 -1.08 18.51 -4.73
N PHE A 83 -1.39 17.31 -4.24
CA PHE A 83 -2.38 16.43 -4.87
C PHE A 83 -3.78 17.03 -4.84
N LEU A 84 -4.20 17.53 -3.68
CA LEU A 84 -5.50 18.21 -3.54
C LEU A 84 -5.64 19.39 -4.50
N GLN A 85 -4.61 20.24 -4.60
CA GLN A 85 -4.60 21.37 -5.54
C GLN A 85 -4.66 20.91 -7.00
N THR A 86 -3.96 19.82 -7.34
CA THR A 86 -3.97 19.25 -8.69
C THR A 86 -5.36 18.73 -9.05
N PHE A 87 -6.02 18.00 -8.14
CA PHE A 87 -7.36 17.47 -8.35
C PHE A 87 -8.39 18.60 -8.48
N ASP A 88 -8.33 19.59 -7.62
CA ASP A 88 -9.20 20.78 -7.71
C ASP A 88 -9.05 21.50 -9.07
N SER A 89 -7.81 21.74 -9.50
CA SER A 89 -7.49 22.40 -10.77
C SER A 89 -8.00 21.65 -12.00
N LEU A 90 -8.15 20.34 -11.90
CA LEU A 90 -8.64 19.47 -12.98
C LEU A 90 -10.12 19.12 -12.82
N GLY A 91 -10.77 19.59 -11.75
CA GLY A 91 -12.14 19.26 -11.43
C GLY A 91 -12.39 17.78 -11.14
N ILE A 92 -11.38 17.06 -10.62
CA ILE A 92 -11.53 15.68 -10.18
C ILE A 92 -12.11 15.67 -8.76
N GLU A 93 -13.25 15.00 -8.58
CA GLU A 93 -14.01 15.03 -7.32
C GLU A 93 -14.08 13.65 -6.68
N PHE A 94 -13.49 13.53 -5.47
CA PHE A 94 -13.64 12.37 -4.60
C PHE A 94 -14.76 12.60 -3.57
N ASP A 95 -15.46 11.55 -3.16
CA ASP A 95 -16.30 11.60 -1.96
C ASP A 95 -15.44 11.71 -0.70
N LEU A 96 -14.24 11.10 -0.72
CA LEU A 96 -13.19 11.33 0.26
C LEU A 96 -11.81 11.08 -0.36
N PHE A 97 -10.92 12.07 -0.25
CA PHE A 97 -9.48 11.91 -0.45
C PHE A 97 -8.78 12.16 0.89
N THR A 98 -8.24 11.10 1.50
CA THR A 98 -7.64 11.12 2.84
C THR A 98 -6.14 10.76 2.81
N SER A 99 -5.60 10.18 3.86
CA SER A 99 -4.22 9.69 3.91
C SER A 99 -4.08 8.49 4.84
N THR A 100 -2.97 7.75 4.72
CA THR A 100 -2.62 6.70 5.67
C THR A 100 -2.14 7.26 7.03
N ASP A 101 -1.81 8.57 7.13
CA ASP A 101 -1.42 9.26 8.37
C ASP A 101 -2.65 9.81 9.13
N THR A 102 -3.71 9.00 9.28
CA THR A 102 -4.88 9.34 10.09
C THR A 102 -5.07 8.34 11.23
N SER A 103 -5.63 8.79 12.35
CA SER A 103 -5.98 7.90 13.47
C SER A 103 -6.98 6.82 13.03
N ASN A 104 -7.98 7.18 12.20
CA ASN A 104 -8.93 6.21 11.67
C ASN A 104 -8.24 5.09 10.87
N HIS A 105 -7.27 5.44 10.01
CA HIS A 105 -6.55 4.42 9.26
C HIS A 105 -5.68 3.54 10.16
N ALA A 106 -5.01 4.14 11.16
CA ALA A 106 -4.23 3.40 12.15
C ALA A 106 -5.10 2.41 12.93
N ASP A 107 -6.25 2.87 13.46
CA ASP A 107 -7.17 2.02 14.23
C ASP A 107 -7.69 0.85 13.39
N VAL A 108 -8.12 1.09 12.15
CA VAL A 108 -8.62 0.03 11.25
C VAL A 108 -7.51 -0.96 10.90
N THR A 109 -6.31 -0.48 10.62
CA THR A 109 -5.16 -1.34 10.26
C THR A 109 -4.72 -2.20 11.44
N GLN A 110 -4.66 -1.63 12.64
CA GLN A 110 -4.32 -2.36 13.87
C GLN A 110 -5.39 -3.40 14.23
N ASP A 111 -6.68 -3.08 14.06
CA ASP A 111 -7.77 -4.05 14.26
C ASP A 111 -7.64 -5.23 13.28
N PHE A 112 -7.33 -4.97 12.01
CA PHE A 112 -7.04 -6.03 11.04
C PHE A 112 -5.86 -6.91 11.44
N PHE A 113 -4.76 -6.29 11.88
CA PHE A 113 -3.59 -7.01 12.34
C PHE A 113 -3.95 -7.95 13.51
N LEU A 114 -4.64 -7.45 14.51
CA LEU A 114 -5.03 -8.22 15.69
C LEU A 114 -5.99 -9.36 15.34
N ARG A 115 -6.97 -9.13 14.47
CA ARG A 115 -7.90 -10.17 14.01
C ARG A 115 -7.19 -11.29 13.26
N LEU A 116 -6.28 -10.97 12.33
CA LEU A 116 -5.51 -11.97 11.61
C LEU A 116 -4.60 -12.78 12.54
N LYS A 117 -4.04 -12.12 13.59
CA LYS A 117 -3.30 -12.80 14.65
C LYS A 117 -4.18 -13.77 15.41
N ASP A 118 -5.37 -13.32 15.84
CA ASP A 118 -6.33 -14.16 16.61
C ASP A 118 -6.86 -15.33 15.77
N GLU A 119 -6.97 -15.18 14.45
CA GLU A 119 -7.32 -16.25 13.51
C GLU A 119 -6.16 -17.22 13.22
N GLY A 120 -4.96 -16.97 13.76
CA GLY A 120 -3.79 -17.85 13.64
C GLY A 120 -3.15 -17.83 12.24
N VAL A 121 -3.43 -16.80 11.43
CA VAL A 121 -2.80 -16.61 10.10
C VAL A 121 -1.60 -15.67 10.14
N LEU A 122 -1.29 -15.09 11.30
CA LEU A 122 -0.03 -14.42 11.57
C LEU A 122 0.83 -15.25 12.52
N TYR A 123 2.13 -15.26 12.28
CA TYR A 123 3.11 -15.92 13.14
C TYR A 123 4.40 -15.10 13.22
N GLU A 124 5.16 -15.29 14.29
CA GLU A 124 6.46 -14.66 14.49
C GLU A 124 7.56 -15.54 13.91
N ALA A 125 8.52 -14.92 13.22
CA ALA A 125 9.74 -15.58 12.78
C ALA A 125 10.89 -14.58 12.71
N GLU A 126 12.10 -15.10 12.87
CA GLU A 126 13.33 -14.34 12.62
C GLU A 126 13.55 -14.17 11.12
N GLN A 127 14.01 -12.99 10.75
CA GLN A 127 14.40 -12.64 9.39
C GLN A 127 15.79 -12.03 9.41
N THR A 128 16.70 -12.56 8.59
CA THR A 128 17.99 -11.95 8.34
C THR A 128 17.82 -10.70 7.48
N LEU A 129 18.32 -9.57 7.96
CA LEU A 129 18.25 -8.27 7.27
C LEU A 129 19.63 -7.62 7.28
N LEU A 130 19.81 -6.62 6.39
CA LEU A 130 21.00 -5.79 6.40
C LEU A 130 20.88 -4.69 7.45
N PHE A 131 21.94 -4.52 8.23
CA PHE A 131 22.03 -3.54 9.31
C PHE A 131 23.27 -2.69 9.12
N ASP A 132 23.09 -1.38 9.20
CA ASP A 132 24.16 -0.41 9.16
C ASP A 132 24.74 -0.21 10.57
N PRO A 133 26.00 -0.60 10.82
CA PRO A 133 26.61 -0.52 12.14
C PRO A 133 26.96 0.92 12.58
N GLU A 134 27.14 1.86 11.63
CA GLU A 134 27.50 3.25 11.94
C GLU A 134 26.29 4.05 12.40
N VAL A 135 25.17 3.98 11.62
CA VAL A 135 23.91 4.67 12.00
C VAL A 135 23.01 3.80 12.88
N LYS A 136 23.40 2.54 13.15
CA LYS A 136 22.69 1.59 14.01
C LYS A 136 21.23 1.36 13.60
N ARG A 137 21.00 1.19 12.30
CA ARG A 137 19.67 0.98 11.71
C ARG A 137 19.63 -0.24 10.80
N PHE A 138 18.50 -0.95 10.81
CA PHE A 138 18.18 -1.88 9.72
C PHE A 138 17.91 -1.07 8.44
N LEU A 139 18.37 -1.63 7.33
CA LEU A 139 18.28 -0.98 6.02
C LEU A 139 17.13 -1.61 5.21
N PRO A 140 16.04 -0.87 4.94
CA PRO A 140 15.09 -1.26 3.89
C PRO A 140 15.82 -1.39 2.54
N ASP A 141 15.29 -2.20 1.65
CA ASP A 141 15.94 -2.57 0.39
C ASP A 141 16.47 -1.38 -0.41
N ARG A 142 15.76 -0.23 -0.41
CA ARG A 142 16.15 0.99 -1.13
C ARG A 142 17.25 1.82 -0.46
N TYR A 143 17.63 1.44 0.74
CA TYR A 143 18.79 2.04 1.46
C TYR A 143 20.08 1.25 1.25
N VAL A 144 20.02 0.20 0.40
CA VAL A 144 21.18 -0.61 0.06
C VAL A 144 21.42 -0.50 -1.44
N GLU A 145 22.66 -0.28 -1.80
CA GLU A 145 23.16 -0.35 -3.17
C GLU A 145 24.36 -1.31 -3.23
N GLY A 146 24.59 -1.89 -4.40
CA GLY A 146 25.70 -2.79 -4.62
C GLY A 146 25.75 -3.31 -6.05
N THR A 147 26.66 -4.23 -6.32
CA THR A 147 26.79 -4.81 -7.64
C THR A 147 25.72 -5.89 -7.86
N CYS A 148 25.00 -5.79 -8.97
CA CYS A 148 23.99 -6.78 -9.36
C CYS A 148 24.60 -8.16 -9.58
N PRO A 149 24.12 -9.22 -8.92
CA PRO A 149 24.63 -10.56 -9.09
C PRO A 149 24.33 -11.17 -10.47
N LEU A 150 23.39 -10.59 -11.24
CA LEU A 150 22.94 -11.12 -12.52
C LEU A 150 23.62 -10.46 -13.72
N CYS A 151 23.84 -9.15 -13.70
CA CYS A 151 24.44 -8.42 -14.84
C CYS A 151 25.72 -7.66 -14.50
N ASN A 152 26.17 -7.68 -13.25
CA ASN A 152 27.34 -6.97 -12.72
C ASN A 152 27.25 -5.43 -12.84
N SER A 153 26.06 -4.85 -12.92
CA SER A 153 25.88 -3.41 -12.79
C SER A 153 26.28 -2.95 -11.38
N PRO A 154 27.11 -1.89 -11.21
CA PRO A 154 27.69 -1.53 -9.91
C PRO A 154 26.72 -0.83 -8.96
N ASP A 155 25.61 -0.30 -9.47
CA ASP A 155 24.68 0.55 -8.68
C ASP A 155 23.28 -0.04 -8.63
N ALA A 156 23.17 -1.36 -8.53
CA ALA A 156 21.89 -2.03 -8.34
C ALA A 156 21.34 -1.76 -6.94
N ARG A 157 20.02 -1.53 -6.85
CA ARG A 157 19.33 -1.36 -5.57
C ARG A 157 18.99 -2.71 -4.95
N GLY A 158 18.74 -2.71 -3.65
CA GLY A 158 18.39 -3.93 -2.94
C GLY A 158 17.10 -4.62 -3.38
N ASP A 159 16.18 -3.91 -4.04
CA ASP A 159 14.90 -4.43 -4.54
C ASP A 159 14.91 -4.74 -6.05
N GLN A 160 15.74 -4.06 -6.83
CA GLN A 160 15.83 -4.25 -8.28
C GLN A 160 17.11 -3.69 -8.89
N CYS A 161 17.47 -4.20 -10.06
CA CYS A 161 18.51 -3.64 -10.91
C CYS A 161 17.87 -2.81 -12.04
N ASP A 162 18.21 -1.53 -12.12
CA ASP A 162 17.68 -0.64 -13.17
C ASP A 162 18.23 -0.98 -14.55
N ASP A 163 19.41 -1.58 -14.66
CA ASP A 163 20.05 -1.92 -15.95
C ASP A 163 19.47 -3.18 -16.59
N CYS A 164 19.28 -4.27 -15.84
CA CYS A 164 18.73 -5.51 -16.38
C CYS A 164 17.24 -5.74 -16.06
N GLY A 165 16.62 -4.88 -15.23
CA GLY A 165 15.21 -4.95 -14.87
C GLY A 165 14.86 -6.10 -13.92
N SER A 166 15.84 -6.84 -13.40
CA SER A 166 15.59 -7.97 -12.52
C SER A 166 15.26 -7.53 -11.11
N THR A 167 14.31 -8.21 -10.47
CA THR A 167 14.06 -8.11 -9.03
C THR A 167 15.22 -8.76 -8.28
N LEU A 168 15.66 -8.12 -7.21
CA LEU A 168 16.79 -8.56 -6.38
C LEU A 168 16.35 -8.73 -4.92
N ASP A 169 17.16 -9.49 -4.16
CA ASP A 169 17.18 -9.47 -2.71
C ASP A 169 18.44 -8.70 -2.27
N ALA A 170 18.27 -7.74 -1.35
CA ALA A 170 19.39 -6.94 -0.84
C ALA A 170 20.52 -7.80 -0.24
N LEU A 171 20.20 -8.99 0.28
CA LEU A 171 21.16 -9.95 0.82
C LEU A 171 22.03 -10.62 -0.26
N GLU A 172 21.63 -10.57 -1.53
CA GLU A 172 22.35 -11.17 -2.66
C GLU A 172 23.25 -10.20 -3.40
N LEU A 173 23.13 -8.88 -3.11
CA LEU A 173 24.00 -7.88 -3.70
C LEU A 173 25.48 -8.18 -3.40
N ILE A 174 26.33 -8.01 -4.41
CA ILE A 174 27.77 -8.11 -4.27
C ILE A 174 28.29 -6.76 -3.78
N GLU A 175 29.14 -6.77 -2.75
CA GLU A 175 29.69 -5.56 -2.11
C GLU A 175 28.61 -4.51 -1.75
N PRO A 176 27.61 -4.90 -0.93
CA PRO A 176 26.54 -3.99 -0.55
C PRO A 176 27.06 -2.80 0.24
N ARG A 177 26.47 -1.61 -0.04
CA ARG A 177 26.77 -0.34 0.65
C ARG A 177 25.49 0.24 1.22
N SER A 178 25.59 0.83 2.41
CA SER A 178 24.52 1.63 2.98
C SER A 178 24.47 3.01 2.29
N LYS A 179 23.30 3.44 1.85
CA LYS A 179 23.10 4.82 1.34
C LYS A 179 23.13 5.88 2.45
N LEU A 180 23.10 5.48 3.72
CA LEU A 180 23.09 6.40 4.86
C LEU A 180 24.48 6.81 5.31
N SER A 181 25.44 5.86 5.28
CA SER A 181 26.77 6.04 5.85
C SER A 181 27.91 5.65 4.90
N GLU A 182 27.60 5.08 3.73
CA GLU A 182 28.53 4.46 2.79
C GLU A 182 29.24 3.22 3.39
N SER A 183 28.91 2.84 4.62
CA SER A 183 29.51 1.65 5.27
C SER A 183 29.04 0.36 4.66
N THR A 184 29.83 -0.72 4.84
CA THR A 184 29.39 -2.07 4.48
C THR A 184 28.41 -2.57 5.53
N PRO A 185 27.15 -2.84 5.16
CA PRO A 185 26.18 -3.36 6.11
C PRO A 185 26.48 -4.79 6.54
N ILE A 186 26.07 -5.13 7.75
CA ILE A 186 26.21 -6.49 8.29
C ILE A 186 24.88 -7.21 8.30
N ARG A 187 24.88 -8.52 8.21
CA ARG A 187 23.69 -9.36 8.38
C ARG A 187 23.34 -9.44 9.87
N LYS A 188 22.07 -9.18 10.18
CA LYS A 188 21.56 -9.22 11.56
C LYS A 188 20.14 -9.77 11.57
N GLU A 189 19.84 -10.60 12.57
CA GLU A 189 18.49 -11.14 12.76
C GLU A 189 17.56 -10.10 13.40
N SER A 190 16.32 -10.09 12.92
CA SER A 190 15.23 -9.30 13.50
C SER A 190 13.94 -10.13 13.53
N MET A 191 13.21 -10.06 14.64
CA MET A 191 11.94 -10.77 14.80
C MET A 191 10.82 -9.99 14.10
N HIS A 192 10.04 -10.66 13.25
CA HIS A 192 8.95 -10.06 12.50
C HIS A 192 7.68 -10.92 12.54
N TRP A 193 6.53 -10.26 12.34
CA TRP A 193 5.27 -10.94 12.10
C TRP A 193 5.11 -11.23 10.61
N PHE A 194 4.78 -12.48 10.29
CA PHE A 194 4.55 -12.96 8.93
C PHE A 194 3.08 -13.27 8.70
N LEU A 195 2.57 -12.86 7.54
CA LEU A 195 1.26 -13.28 7.05
C LEU A 195 1.41 -14.57 6.24
N LYS A 196 0.70 -15.60 6.64
CA LYS A 196 0.65 -16.92 6.01
C LYS A 196 -0.21 -16.86 4.75
N LEU A 197 0.35 -16.33 3.66
CA LEU A 197 -0.37 -16.15 2.39
C LEU A 197 -0.82 -17.48 1.80
N SER A 198 -0.05 -18.55 1.99
CA SER A 198 -0.39 -19.90 1.55
C SER A 198 -1.75 -20.38 2.08
N ALA A 199 -2.15 -19.95 3.28
CA ALA A 199 -3.45 -20.29 3.88
C ALA A 199 -4.66 -19.78 3.09
N PHE A 200 -4.45 -18.80 2.19
CA PHE A 200 -5.51 -18.19 1.39
C PHE A 200 -5.59 -18.72 -0.05
N SER A 201 -4.64 -19.55 -0.49
CA SER A 201 -4.48 -19.94 -1.89
C SER A 201 -5.73 -20.59 -2.49
N GLU A 202 -6.34 -21.53 -1.79
CA GLU A 202 -7.57 -22.21 -2.26
C GLU A 202 -8.74 -21.23 -2.38
N ARG A 203 -9.00 -20.46 -1.32
CA ARG A 203 -10.08 -19.47 -1.29
C ARG A 203 -9.91 -18.39 -2.37
N LEU A 204 -8.68 -17.92 -2.60
CA LEU A 204 -8.37 -16.94 -3.64
C LEU A 204 -8.56 -17.54 -5.04
N THR A 205 -8.16 -18.78 -5.25
CA THR A 205 -8.36 -19.49 -6.52
C THR A 205 -9.85 -19.59 -6.84
N ASP A 206 -10.65 -20.08 -5.91
CA ASP A 206 -12.10 -20.23 -6.08
C ASP A 206 -12.76 -18.88 -6.36
N TRP A 207 -12.39 -17.86 -5.59
CA TRP A 207 -12.91 -16.50 -5.79
C TRP A 207 -12.54 -15.92 -7.16
N LEU A 208 -11.28 -16.06 -7.62
CA LEU A 208 -10.85 -15.60 -8.94
C LEU A 208 -11.55 -16.32 -10.08
N GLN A 209 -11.89 -17.58 -9.92
CA GLN A 209 -12.64 -18.34 -10.93
C GLN A 209 -14.04 -17.76 -11.17
N THR A 210 -14.65 -17.14 -10.17
CA THR A 210 -15.96 -16.47 -10.30
C THR A 210 -15.89 -15.14 -11.06
N LYS A 211 -14.68 -14.54 -11.25
CA LYS A 211 -14.48 -13.20 -11.82
C LYS A 211 -14.42 -13.22 -13.36
N SER A 212 -15.50 -13.66 -14.01
CA SER A 212 -15.57 -13.73 -15.47
C SER A 212 -15.53 -12.36 -16.17
N GLY A 213 -15.93 -11.28 -15.49
CA GLY A 213 -15.92 -9.91 -16.00
C GLY A 213 -14.56 -9.23 -15.94
N TRP A 214 -13.56 -9.81 -15.29
CA TRP A 214 -12.23 -9.23 -15.19
C TRP A 214 -11.44 -9.39 -16.48
N LYS A 215 -10.51 -8.44 -16.73
CA LYS A 215 -9.57 -8.55 -17.87
C LYS A 215 -8.79 -9.87 -17.78
N PRO A 216 -8.76 -10.67 -18.85
CA PRO A 216 -8.11 -12.00 -18.82
C PRO A 216 -6.65 -11.94 -18.34
N GLN A 217 -5.90 -10.89 -18.71
CA GLN A 217 -4.51 -10.70 -18.28
C GLN A 217 -4.39 -10.61 -16.76
N VAL A 218 -5.25 -9.81 -16.09
CA VAL A 218 -5.23 -9.64 -14.64
C VAL A 218 -5.57 -10.96 -13.95
N ARG A 219 -6.66 -11.61 -14.38
CA ARG A 219 -7.09 -12.89 -13.80
C ARG A 219 -6.04 -13.99 -13.97
N ASN A 220 -5.47 -14.14 -15.17
CA ASN A 220 -4.47 -15.16 -15.46
C ASN A 220 -3.16 -14.91 -14.70
N LEU A 221 -2.71 -13.66 -14.59
CA LEU A 221 -1.56 -13.30 -13.78
C LEU A 221 -1.78 -13.69 -12.31
N SER A 222 -2.92 -13.33 -11.73
CA SER A 222 -3.25 -13.65 -10.33
C SER A 222 -3.30 -15.15 -10.08
N LEU A 223 -3.94 -15.92 -10.98
CA LEU A 223 -3.98 -17.39 -10.89
C LEU A 223 -2.59 -18.03 -11.04
N GLY A 224 -1.74 -17.44 -11.92
CA GLY A 224 -0.35 -17.89 -12.10
C GLY A 224 0.48 -17.66 -10.84
N MET A 225 0.34 -16.51 -10.18
CA MET A 225 1.03 -16.22 -8.92
C MET A 225 0.62 -17.19 -7.80
N ILE A 226 -0.68 -17.52 -7.69
CA ILE A 226 -1.15 -18.49 -6.69
C ILE A 226 -0.64 -19.89 -7.00
N GLY A 227 -0.66 -20.29 -8.29
CA GLY A 227 -0.18 -21.60 -8.74
C GLY A 227 1.33 -21.80 -8.60
N ALA A 228 2.11 -20.71 -8.50
CA ALA A 228 3.56 -20.74 -8.22
C ALA A 228 3.89 -20.82 -6.73
N GLU A 229 2.90 -21.06 -5.86
CA GLU A 229 2.99 -21.03 -4.41
C GLU A 229 3.21 -19.61 -3.85
N LEU A 230 2.26 -19.11 -3.06
CA LEU A 230 2.37 -17.79 -2.43
C LEU A 230 3.31 -17.88 -1.23
N PRO A 231 4.47 -17.21 -1.26
CA PRO A 231 5.36 -17.18 -0.10
C PRO A 231 4.76 -16.34 1.01
N ASP A 232 4.98 -16.78 2.25
CA ASP A 232 4.61 -15.99 3.41
C ASP A 232 5.38 -14.67 3.42
N ARG A 233 4.73 -13.59 3.89
CA ARG A 233 5.27 -12.24 3.83
C ARG A 233 5.38 -11.62 5.21
N SER A 234 6.56 -11.11 5.53
CA SER A 234 6.72 -10.23 6.69
C SER A 234 5.89 -8.97 6.53
N ILE A 235 5.01 -8.72 7.50
CA ILE A 235 4.11 -7.55 7.54
C ILE A 235 4.50 -6.52 8.59
N THR A 236 5.71 -6.64 9.15
CA THR A 236 6.32 -5.63 10.03
C THR A 236 7.68 -5.22 9.51
N ARG A 237 8.14 -4.03 9.91
CA ARG A 237 9.44 -3.48 9.50
C ARG A 237 10.10 -2.75 10.67
N ASP A 238 11.44 -2.77 10.71
CA ASP A 238 12.26 -1.97 11.63
C ASP A 238 12.33 -0.53 11.11
N LEU A 239 11.27 0.23 11.34
CA LEU A 239 11.10 1.63 10.91
C LEU A 239 10.57 2.47 12.05
N THR A 240 10.81 3.77 11.98
CA THR A 240 10.29 4.76 12.95
C THR A 240 9.05 5.48 12.43
N TRP A 241 8.87 5.56 11.11
CA TRP A 241 7.73 6.20 10.45
C TRP A 241 6.76 5.18 9.90
N GLY A 242 5.47 5.28 10.28
CA GLY A 242 4.42 4.34 9.92
C GLY A 242 3.52 3.98 11.10
N ILE A 243 2.56 3.10 10.88
CA ILE A 243 1.62 2.64 11.91
C ILE A 243 2.34 1.70 12.89
N PRO A 244 2.30 1.97 14.20
CA PRO A 244 2.89 1.10 15.21
C PRO A 244 2.26 -0.30 15.18
N VAL A 245 3.07 -1.32 15.43
CA VAL A 245 2.58 -2.70 15.61
C VAL A 245 1.85 -2.77 16.97
N PRO A 246 0.60 -3.24 17.02
CA PRO A 246 -0.22 -3.22 18.25
C PRO A 246 0.09 -4.43 19.18
N ILE A 247 1.37 -4.75 19.36
CA ILE A 247 1.84 -5.89 20.17
C ILE A 247 2.95 -5.39 21.09
N GLU A 248 2.87 -5.78 22.36
CA GLU A 248 3.90 -5.49 23.35
C GLU A 248 5.28 -6.02 22.92
N GLY A 249 6.31 -5.19 23.08
CA GLY A 249 7.68 -5.52 22.64
C GLY A 249 8.00 -5.21 21.18
N TYR A 250 7.04 -4.63 20.42
CA TYR A 250 7.21 -4.23 19.03
C TYR A 250 7.18 -2.72 18.82
N ASP A 251 7.46 -1.93 19.85
CA ASP A 251 7.36 -0.45 19.85
C ASP A 251 8.25 0.19 18.78
N GLU A 252 9.43 -0.39 18.51
CA GLU A 252 10.39 0.06 17.51
C GLU A 252 10.07 -0.41 16.09
N LYS A 253 8.91 -1.06 15.88
CA LYS A 253 8.51 -1.59 14.59
C LYS A 253 7.23 -0.94 14.08
N ARG A 254 7.10 -0.97 12.75
CA ARG A 254 5.90 -0.46 12.05
C ARG A 254 5.30 -1.55 11.20
N ILE A 255 3.99 -1.44 10.99
CA ILE A 255 3.27 -2.28 10.02
C ILE A 255 3.79 -1.93 8.62
N TYR A 256 3.97 -2.97 7.80
CA TYR A 256 4.51 -2.82 6.45
C TYR A 256 3.54 -2.06 5.55
N VAL A 257 4.05 -1.06 4.83
CA VAL A 257 3.26 -0.14 4.02
C VAL A 257 2.32 -0.84 3.02
N TRP A 258 2.77 -1.90 2.34
CA TRP A 258 1.91 -2.61 1.39
C TRP A 258 0.80 -3.43 2.05
N PHE A 259 0.95 -3.79 3.32
CA PHE A 259 -0.13 -4.40 4.09
C PHE A 259 -1.16 -3.35 4.50
N GLU A 260 -0.73 -2.20 5.01
CA GLU A 260 -1.63 -1.13 5.45
C GLU A 260 -2.32 -0.40 4.27
N ALA A 261 -1.58 -0.09 3.20
CA ALA A 261 -2.08 0.71 2.09
C ALA A 261 -3.30 0.09 1.40
N VAL A 262 -3.36 -1.25 1.28
CA VAL A 262 -4.56 -1.92 0.73
C VAL A 262 -5.75 -1.86 1.67
N ILE A 263 -5.53 -1.74 2.98
CA ILE A 263 -6.58 -1.50 3.98
C ILE A 263 -7.10 -0.07 3.87
N GLY A 264 -6.32 0.84 3.30
CA GLY A 264 -6.65 2.24 3.08
C GLY A 264 -7.99 2.45 2.39
N TYR A 265 -8.33 1.64 1.39
CA TYR A 265 -9.62 1.74 0.70
C TYR A 265 -10.81 1.49 1.64
N LEU A 266 -10.67 0.53 2.56
CA LEU A 266 -11.68 0.25 3.57
C LEU A 266 -11.72 1.36 4.64
N SER A 267 -10.57 1.76 5.17
CA SER A 267 -10.50 2.80 6.19
C SER A 267 -11.02 4.14 5.69
N ALA A 268 -10.75 4.52 4.43
CA ALA A 268 -11.33 5.69 3.80
C ALA A 268 -12.85 5.59 3.68
N SER A 269 -13.38 4.42 3.34
CA SER A 269 -14.83 4.21 3.28
C SER A 269 -15.48 4.33 4.66
N ILE A 270 -14.82 3.85 5.71
CA ILE A 270 -15.26 3.98 7.11
C ILE A 270 -15.20 5.45 7.55
N GLU A 271 -14.11 6.16 7.23
CA GLU A 271 -13.92 7.58 7.52
C GLU A 271 -15.00 8.43 6.84
N TRP A 272 -15.26 8.19 5.55
CA TRP A 272 -16.34 8.84 4.82
C TRP A 272 -17.69 8.61 5.50
N ALA A 273 -18.00 7.37 5.91
CA ALA A 273 -19.26 7.05 6.55
C ALA A 273 -19.46 7.76 7.90
N ALA A 274 -18.36 8.12 8.57
CA ALA A 274 -18.36 8.89 9.82
C ALA A 274 -18.35 10.41 9.60
N SER A 275 -18.14 10.86 8.37
CA SER A 275 -18.01 12.27 8.01
C SER A 275 -19.36 12.96 7.73
N PRO A 276 -19.42 14.30 7.77
CA PRO A 276 -20.61 15.06 7.35
C PRO A 276 -20.99 14.87 5.87
N ALA A 277 -20.09 14.38 5.03
CA ALA A 277 -20.36 14.07 3.62
C ALA A 277 -21.32 12.89 3.46
N ASN A 278 -21.44 12.03 4.47
CA ASN A 278 -22.44 10.97 4.51
C ASN A 278 -23.81 11.50 4.93
N LEU A 279 -24.64 11.82 3.96
CA LEU A 279 -25.98 12.39 4.18
C LEU A 279 -26.95 11.41 4.88
N GLU A 280 -26.67 10.12 4.88
CA GLU A 280 -27.47 9.12 5.59
C GLU A 280 -27.25 9.15 7.11
N ASN A 281 -26.17 9.79 7.57
CA ASN A 281 -25.77 9.89 8.96
C ASN A 281 -25.63 8.50 9.68
N ASP A 282 -25.36 7.45 8.88
CA ASP A 282 -25.18 6.07 9.32
C ASP A 282 -23.71 5.66 9.16
N ARG A 283 -23.01 5.51 10.29
CA ARG A 283 -21.60 5.10 10.32
C ARG A 283 -21.34 3.70 9.76
N GLY A 284 -22.37 2.86 9.64
CA GLY A 284 -22.29 1.53 9.04
C GLY A 284 -22.58 1.51 7.54
N SER A 285 -22.94 2.65 6.94
CA SER A 285 -23.40 2.74 5.55
C SER A 285 -22.34 2.29 4.53
N TRP A 286 -21.04 2.43 4.81
CA TRP A 286 -19.95 1.95 3.95
C TRP A 286 -20.11 0.48 3.53
N LYS A 287 -20.74 -0.36 4.38
CA LYS A 287 -20.99 -1.78 4.09
C LYS A 287 -21.85 -1.98 2.84
N LYS A 288 -22.74 -1.02 2.52
CA LYS A 288 -23.59 -1.11 1.32
C LYS A 288 -22.74 -1.18 0.04
N TRP A 289 -21.63 -0.46 -0.02
CA TRP A 289 -20.71 -0.49 -1.16
C TRP A 289 -19.79 -1.72 -1.14
N TRP A 290 -19.27 -2.09 0.01
CA TRP A 290 -18.34 -3.22 0.16
C TRP A 290 -19.03 -4.59 0.01
N MET A 291 -20.29 -4.71 0.41
CA MET A 291 -21.06 -5.97 0.36
C MET A 291 -21.92 -6.12 -0.89
N SER A 292 -22.10 -5.07 -1.68
CA SER A 292 -22.93 -5.10 -2.88
C SER A 292 -22.13 -5.46 -4.11
N SER A 293 -21.32 -6.32 -4.23
CA SER A 293 -20.77 -7.06 -5.40
C SER A 293 -20.06 -6.30 -6.54
N GLU A 294 -20.13 -4.99 -6.68
CA GLU A 294 -19.46 -4.27 -7.77
C GLU A 294 -18.40 -3.30 -7.22
N ILE A 295 -17.20 -3.82 -6.95
CA ILE A 295 -16.00 -3.04 -6.64
C ILE A 295 -15.19 -2.90 -7.94
N TRP A 296 -14.88 -1.66 -8.32
CA TRP A 296 -14.14 -1.31 -9.54
C TRP A 296 -12.91 -0.48 -9.21
#